data_2154e7b95287accf58e508eea8e2c345
#
_entry.id   2154e7b95287accf58e508eea8e2c345
#
_cell.length_a   1.000
_cell.length_b   1.000
_cell.length_c   1.000
_cell.angle_alpha   90.00
_cell.angle_beta   90.00
_cell.angle_gamma   90.00
#
_symmetry.space_group_name_H-M   'P 1'
#
loop_
_entity.id
_entity.type
_entity.pdbx_description
1 polymer ?
#
loop_
_entity_poly.entity_id
_entity_poly.type
_entity_poly.pdbx_seq_one_letter_code
_entity_poly.pdbx_strand_id
1 'polypeptide(L)'
;MHPVFEDLYARYRKSLIGKDCDTCQLRPARSLRGIGPAWNTQEVIEHLLLTYRSTGALFDRYLERSSPSGKTRQVKHHVLQFLVIRCGGFPRGSSAPDHALPGKSGMPPMSGEELAASMRSELEELDAKLEKCRQAFGSRPLAAHFIFGPLTADQWRRFHVVHGRHHLKQLVRIRKQTKAA
;
A
#
# COMPACT_ATOMS: atom_id res chain seq x y z
N MET A 1 -2.46 6.69 -15.44
CA MET A 1 -2.85 6.07 -14.14
C MET A 1 -4.32 6.30 -13.86
N HIS A 2 -5.01 5.32 -13.24
CA HIS A 2 -6.43 5.45 -12.89
C HIS A 2 -6.67 6.63 -11.92
N PRO A 3 -7.77 7.41 -12.05
CA PRO A 3 -8.00 8.63 -11.25
C PRO A 3 -7.89 8.44 -9.74
N VAL A 4 -8.29 7.30 -9.18
CA VAL A 4 -8.17 7.03 -7.73
C VAL A 4 -6.73 6.89 -7.25
N PHE A 5 -5.80 6.44 -8.09
CA PHE A 5 -4.39 6.39 -7.80
C PHE A 5 -3.72 7.76 -8.03
N GLU A 6 -4.20 8.55 -9.01
CA GLU A 6 -3.76 9.94 -9.17
C GLU A 6 -4.09 10.79 -7.93
N ASP A 7 -5.32 10.70 -7.40
CA ASP A 7 -5.70 11.40 -6.16
C ASP A 7 -4.83 10.95 -4.98
N LEU A 8 -4.61 9.64 -4.86
CA LEU A 8 -3.77 9.08 -3.80
C LEU A 8 -2.33 9.59 -3.91
N TYR A 9 -1.74 9.52 -5.10
CA TYR A 9 -0.39 10.03 -5.37
C TYR A 9 -0.25 11.53 -5.06
N ALA A 10 -1.19 12.35 -5.53
CA ALA A 10 -1.17 13.79 -5.29
C ALA A 10 -1.12 14.13 -3.79
N ARG A 11 -1.84 13.36 -2.96
CA ARG A 11 -1.81 13.48 -1.49
C ARG A 11 -0.48 13.06 -0.89
N TYR A 12 0.14 11.98 -1.38
CA TYR A 12 1.48 11.57 -0.95
C TYR A 12 2.52 12.61 -1.33
N ARG A 13 2.52 13.05 -2.58
CA ARG A 13 3.42 14.09 -3.06
C ARG A 13 3.32 15.35 -2.18
N LYS A 14 2.11 15.84 -1.88
CA LYS A 14 1.89 16.98 -0.98
C LYS A 14 2.46 16.75 0.44
N SER A 15 2.48 15.51 0.91
CA SER A 15 3.02 15.16 2.23
C SER A 15 4.54 15.02 2.26
N LEU A 16 5.17 14.75 1.12
CA LEU A 16 6.60 14.43 0.99
C LEU A 16 7.43 15.61 0.49
N ILE A 17 6.92 16.39 -0.46
CA ILE A 17 7.63 17.53 -1.07
C ILE A 17 8.17 18.49 -0.02
N GLY A 18 9.41 18.96 -0.22
CA GLY A 18 10.11 19.87 0.67
C GLY A 18 10.73 19.20 1.91
N LYS A 19 10.77 17.87 1.97
CA LYS A 19 11.47 17.12 3.00
C LYS A 19 12.83 16.65 2.48
N ASP A 20 13.90 16.98 3.19
CA ASP A 20 15.22 16.38 2.97
C ASP A 20 15.31 14.94 3.50
N CYS A 21 16.45 14.30 3.28
CA CYS A 21 16.70 12.93 3.75
C CYS A 21 16.60 12.82 5.27
N ASP A 22 17.18 13.77 6.00
CA ASP A 22 17.19 13.77 7.45
C ASP A 22 15.78 13.86 8.03
N THR A 23 14.97 14.78 7.50
CA THR A 23 13.55 14.90 7.87
C THR A 23 12.77 13.61 7.59
N CYS A 24 13.07 12.89 6.50
CA CYS A 24 12.43 11.62 6.19
C CYS A 24 12.86 10.48 7.12
N GLN A 25 14.04 10.57 7.73
CA GLN A 25 14.58 9.61 8.70
C GLN A 25 14.17 9.90 10.14
N LEU A 26 13.66 11.09 10.47
CA LEU A 26 13.25 11.44 11.82
C LEU A 26 12.18 10.47 12.35
N ARG A 27 12.49 9.83 13.49
CA ARG A 27 11.56 8.95 14.18
C ARG A 27 10.59 9.75 15.05
N PRO A 28 9.30 9.45 15.01
CA PRO A 28 8.35 10.07 15.92
C PRO A 28 8.61 9.55 17.36
N ALA A 29 8.39 10.43 18.36
CA ALA A 29 8.66 10.14 19.77
C ALA A 29 7.87 8.94 20.33
N ARG A 30 6.72 8.61 19.74
CA ARG A 30 5.86 7.49 20.15
C ARG A 30 5.44 6.65 18.96
N SER A 31 5.48 5.33 19.12
CA SER A 31 4.80 4.42 18.21
C SER A 31 3.30 4.75 18.18
N LEU A 32 2.74 4.86 16.98
CA LEU A 32 1.31 5.17 16.79
C LEU A 32 0.38 4.08 17.32
N ARG A 33 0.93 2.93 17.70
CA ARG A 33 0.19 1.76 18.23
C ARG A 33 0.62 1.33 19.62
N GLY A 34 1.63 1.98 20.22
CA GLY A 34 2.19 1.56 21.52
C GLY A 34 2.91 0.20 21.50
N ILE A 35 3.00 -0.45 20.32
CA ILE A 35 3.63 -1.78 20.14
C ILE A 35 4.66 -1.65 19.02
N GLY A 36 5.90 -2.01 19.31
CA GLY A 36 7.03 -1.99 18.36
C GLY A 36 7.61 -0.59 18.06
N PRO A 37 8.68 -0.53 17.27
CA PRO A 37 9.32 0.73 16.93
C PRO A 37 8.39 1.61 16.08
N ALA A 38 8.48 2.93 16.32
CA ALA A 38 7.75 3.91 15.52
C ALA A 38 8.43 4.04 14.15
N TRP A 39 7.70 3.84 13.07
CA TRP A 39 8.20 4.03 11.71
C TRP A 39 8.39 5.53 11.43
N ASN A 40 9.49 5.86 10.74
CA ASN A 40 9.73 7.18 10.18
C ASN A 40 8.98 7.37 8.83
N THR A 41 9.14 8.54 8.19
CA THR A 41 8.47 8.83 6.92
C THR A 41 8.90 7.86 5.82
N GLN A 42 10.22 7.60 5.69
CA GLN A 42 10.76 6.71 4.68
C GLN A 42 10.28 5.27 4.88
N GLU A 43 10.30 4.76 6.11
CA GLU A 43 9.86 3.39 6.43
C GLU A 43 8.38 3.15 6.07
N VAL A 44 7.53 4.17 6.25
CA VAL A 44 6.12 4.09 5.82
C VAL A 44 6.02 3.99 4.30
N ILE A 45 6.80 4.78 3.56
CA ILE A 45 6.80 4.72 2.09
C ILE A 45 7.41 3.41 1.61
N GLU A 46 8.54 2.97 2.18
CA GLU A 46 9.16 1.69 1.85
C GLU A 46 8.17 0.51 1.99
N HIS A 47 7.43 0.47 3.11
CA HIS A 47 6.36 -0.52 3.30
C HIS A 47 5.34 -0.52 2.16
N LEU A 48 4.93 0.63 1.70
CA LEU A 48 3.96 0.75 0.59
C LEU A 48 4.57 0.31 -0.74
N LEU A 49 5.81 0.71 -1.04
CA LEU A 49 6.52 0.29 -2.24
C LEU A 49 6.68 -1.24 -2.28
N LEU A 50 7.11 -1.85 -1.17
CA LEU A 50 7.21 -3.31 -1.04
C LEU A 50 5.86 -4.01 -1.23
N THR A 51 4.78 -3.43 -0.68
CA THR A 51 3.43 -3.94 -0.86
C THR A 51 2.99 -3.88 -2.32
N TYR A 52 3.25 -2.78 -3.02
CA TYR A 52 2.90 -2.62 -4.45
C TYR A 52 3.69 -3.60 -5.32
N ARG A 53 5.01 -3.70 -5.11
CA ARG A 53 5.88 -4.64 -5.84
C ARG A 53 5.47 -6.10 -5.64
N SER A 54 5.24 -6.51 -4.40
CA SER A 54 4.83 -7.90 -4.10
C SER A 54 3.47 -8.24 -4.72
N THR A 55 2.54 -7.28 -4.73
CA THR A 55 1.24 -7.44 -5.37
C THR A 55 1.38 -7.46 -6.89
N GLY A 56 2.19 -6.59 -7.48
CA GLY A 56 2.50 -6.58 -8.91
C GLY A 56 3.09 -7.91 -9.38
N ALA A 57 4.07 -8.45 -8.65
CA ALA A 57 4.67 -9.76 -8.93
C ALA A 57 3.65 -10.92 -8.77
N LEU A 58 2.68 -10.78 -7.86
CA LEU A 58 1.58 -11.74 -7.77
C LEU A 58 0.70 -11.70 -9.03
N PHE A 59 0.39 -10.52 -9.55
CA PHE A 59 -0.42 -10.37 -10.76
C PHE A 59 0.29 -10.92 -12.00
N ASP A 60 1.59 -10.67 -12.16
CA ASP A 60 2.38 -11.22 -13.27
C ASP A 60 2.26 -12.75 -13.32
N ARG A 61 2.39 -13.44 -12.18
CA ARG A 61 2.23 -14.90 -12.10
C ARG A 61 0.85 -15.39 -12.54
N TYR A 62 -0.22 -14.64 -12.29
CA TYR A 62 -1.57 -15.02 -12.76
C TYR A 62 -1.77 -14.73 -14.24
N LEU A 63 -1.19 -13.65 -14.76
CA LEU A 63 -1.18 -13.33 -16.19
C LEU A 63 -0.42 -14.39 -16.99
N GLU A 64 0.78 -14.79 -16.55
CA GLU A 64 1.59 -15.83 -17.18
C GLU A 64 0.86 -17.18 -17.25
N ARG A 65 0.15 -17.54 -16.18
CA ARG A 65 -0.64 -18.77 -16.15
C ARG A 65 -1.94 -18.69 -16.93
N SER A 66 -2.31 -17.51 -17.42
CA SER A 66 -3.59 -17.24 -18.09
C SER A 66 -4.82 -17.74 -17.31
N SER A 67 -4.69 -17.86 -15.99
CA SER A 67 -5.71 -18.44 -15.12
C SER A 67 -5.87 -17.62 -13.83
N PRO A 68 -7.09 -17.18 -13.51
CA PRO A 68 -7.36 -16.49 -12.26
C PRO A 68 -7.33 -17.47 -11.07
N SER A 69 -7.35 -16.93 -9.85
CA SER A 69 -7.39 -17.74 -8.64
C SER A 69 -8.62 -18.65 -8.60
N GLY A 70 -8.41 -19.95 -8.49
CA GLY A 70 -9.48 -20.95 -8.28
C GLY A 70 -10.02 -21.01 -6.85
N LYS A 71 -9.52 -20.14 -5.93
CA LYS A 71 -9.95 -20.16 -4.53
C LYS A 71 -11.38 -19.63 -4.36
N THR A 72 -12.19 -20.36 -3.58
CA THR A 72 -13.56 -19.97 -3.25
C THR A 72 -13.60 -18.93 -2.13
N ARG A 73 -14.51 -17.97 -2.22
CA ARG A 73 -14.77 -17.01 -1.15
C ARG A 73 -15.52 -17.68 0.00
N GLN A 74 -15.08 -17.41 1.23
CA GLN A 74 -15.76 -17.80 2.46
C GLN A 74 -16.59 -16.62 2.99
N VAL A 75 -17.61 -16.89 3.82
CA VAL A 75 -18.47 -15.84 4.41
C VAL A 75 -17.67 -14.77 5.14
N LYS A 76 -16.64 -15.17 5.93
CA LYS A 76 -15.74 -14.22 6.62
C LYS A 76 -15.06 -13.23 5.65
N HIS A 77 -14.71 -13.68 4.43
CA HIS A 77 -14.10 -12.81 3.43
C HIS A 77 -15.07 -11.73 2.94
N HIS A 78 -16.35 -12.05 2.76
CA HIS A 78 -17.36 -11.06 2.36
C HIS A 78 -17.52 -9.96 3.41
N VAL A 79 -17.59 -10.32 4.69
CA VAL A 79 -17.68 -9.35 5.79
C VAL A 79 -16.45 -8.45 5.84
N LEU A 80 -15.24 -9.03 5.81
CA LEU A 80 -13.99 -8.26 5.84
C LEU A 80 -13.82 -7.39 4.60
N GLN A 81 -14.16 -7.90 3.41
CA GLN A 81 -14.14 -7.10 2.18
C GLN A 81 -15.09 -5.91 2.27
N PHE A 82 -16.30 -6.12 2.79
CA PHE A 82 -17.25 -5.04 2.98
C PHE A 82 -16.71 -3.98 3.95
N LEU A 83 -16.28 -4.36 5.14
CA LEU A 83 -15.80 -3.44 6.16
C LEU A 83 -14.55 -2.66 5.73
N VAL A 84 -13.59 -3.33 5.07
CA VAL A 84 -12.32 -2.70 4.70
C VAL A 84 -12.40 -2.07 3.32
N ILE A 85 -12.75 -2.87 2.30
CA ILE A 85 -12.68 -2.41 0.91
C ILE A 85 -13.85 -1.48 0.58
N ARG A 86 -15.05 -1.73 1.11
CA ARG A 86 -16.22 -0.89 0.83
C ARG A 86 -16.33 0.31 1.75
N CYS A 87 -16.14 0.12 3.08
CA CYS A 87 -16.30 1.16 4.08
C CYS A 87 -14.98 1.89 4.44
N GLY A 88 -13.82 1.36 4.02
CA GLY A 88 -12.51 2.00 4.27
C GLY A 88 -11.99 1.86 5.70
N GLY A 89 -12.57 0.97 6.50
CA GLY A 89 -12.18 0.71 7.87
C GLY A 89 -11.02 -0.28 7.96
N PHE A 90 -9.78 0.19 8.00
CA PHE A 90 -8.63 -0.71 8.11
C PHE A 90 -8.51 -1.27 9.54
N PRO A 91 -8.36 -2.60 9.73
CA PRO A 91 -8.24 -3.20 11.06
C PRO A 91 -7.05 -2.63 11.83
N ARG A 92 -7.28 -2.26 13.09
CA ARG A 92 -6.19 -1.84 13.98
C ARG A 92 -5.46 -3.07 14.49
N GLY A 93 -4.12 -2.96 14.65
CA GLY A 93 -3.31 -4.03 15.25
C GLY A 93 -2.80 -5.12 14.29
N SER A 94 -3.13 -5.08 12.99
CA SER A 94 -2.52 -5.98 12.01
C SER A 94 -1.03 -5.64 11.83
N SER A 95 -0.15 -6.61 12.03
CA SER A 95 1.27 -6.50 11.66
C SER A 95 1.42 -6.59 10.15
N ALA A 96 2.43 -5.89 9.62
CA ALA A 96 2.83 -6.07 8.23
C ALA A 96 3.40 -7.47 8.04
N PRO A 97 3.14 -8.14 6.90
CA PRO A 97 3.81 -9.40 6.59
C PRO A 97 5.31 -9.17 6.36
N ASP A 98 6.13 -10.21 6.59
CA ASP A 98 7.60 -10.10 6.57
C ASP A 98 8.17 -9.50 5.28
N HIS A 99 7.59 -9.83 4.13
CA HIS A 99 8.01 -9.32 2.82
C HIS A 99 7.69 -7.83 2.60
N ALA A 100 6.89 -7.24 3.46
CA ALA A 100 6.50 -5.83 3.42
C ALA A 100 7.00 -5.03 4.65
N LEU A 101 7.86 -5.64 5.49
CA LEU A 101 8.48 -4.94 6.60
C LEU A 101 9.55 -3.97 6.09
N PRO A 102 9.51 -2.68 6.49
CA PRO A 102 10.54 -1.72 6.13
C PRO A 102 11.89 -2.01 6.80
N GLY A 103 12.96 -1.44 6.25
CA GLY A 103 14.33 -1.59 6.76
C GLY A 103 15.04 -2.86 6.31
N LYS A 104 14.36 -3.74 5.58
CA LYS A 104 14.95 -4.99 5.03
C LYS A 104 15.31 -4.89 3.55
N SER A 105 14.85 -3.86 2.84
CA SER A 105 15.07 -3.70 1.40
C SER A 105 16.44 -3.14 1.03
N GLY A 106 17.22 -2.64 2.01
CA GLY A 106 18.46 -1.92 1.75
C GLY A 106 18.27 -0.56 1.08
N MET A 107 17.06 0.02 1.14
CA MET A 107 16.76 1.33 0.58
C MET A 107 17.66 2.40 1.25
N PRO A 108 18.45 3.18 0.46
CA PRO A 108 19.26 4.25 1.01
C PRO A 108 18.39 5.38 1.58
N PRO A 109 18.93 6.28 2.41
CA PRO A 109 18.25 7.52 2.80
C PRO A 109 17.83 8.32 1.58
N MET A 110 16.55 8.72 1.52
CA MET A 110 15.94 9.41 0.39
C MET A 110 15.22 10.68 0.84
N SER A 111 15.29 11.71 0.00
CA SER A 111 14.47 12.92 0.12
C SER A 111 12.99 12.64 -0.15
N GLY A 112 12.14 13.59 0.22
CA GLY A 112 10.72 13.48 -0.06
C GLY A 112 10.39 13.47 -1.55
N GLU A 113 11.18 14.16 -2.38
CA GLU A 113 11.06 14.17 -3.85
C GLU A 113 11.37 12.79 -4.43
N GLU A 114 12.45 12.15 -3.99
CA GLU A 114 12.85 10.81 -4.45
C GLU A 114 11.82 9.75 -4.02
N LEU A 115 11.33 9.84 -2.77
CA LEU A 115 10.24 8.98 -2.28
C LEU A 115 8.95 9.17 -3.07
N ALA A 116 8.60 10.43 -3.42
CA ALA A 116 7.44 10.73 -4.24
C ALA A 116 7.59 10.19 -5.67
N ALA A 117 8.78 10.31 -6.26
CA ALA A 117 9.07 9.75 -7.59
C ALA A 117 8.95 8.23 -7.60
N SER A 118 9.54 7.56 -6.61
CA SER A 118 9.43 6.10 -6.44
C SER A 118 7.98 5.66 -6.26
N MET A 119 7.20 6.38 -5.46
CA MET A 119 5.78 6.11 -5.24
C MET A 119 4.97 6.23 -6.54
N ARG A 120 5.27 7.24 -7.38
CA ARG A 120 4.61 7.42 -8.68
C ARG A 120 4.86 6.22 -9.59
N SER A 121 6.12 5.87 -9.75
CA SER A 121 6.54 4.75 -10.61
C SER A 121 5.85 3.44 -10.22
N GLU A 122 5.85 3.12 -8.94
CA GLU A 122 5.23 1.87 -8.44
C GLU A 122 3.71 1.85 -8.58
N LEU A 123 3.04 3.00 -8.39
CA LEU A 123 1.59 3.10 -8.59
C LEU A 123 1.20 2.99 -10.07
N GLU A 124 2.00 3.57 -10.98
CA GLU A 124 1.79 3.45 -12.43
C GLU A 124 1.97 2.00 -12.89
N GLU A 125 3.02 1.33 -12.43
CA GLU A 125 3.26 -0.07 -12.74
C GLU A 125 2.17 -0.99 -12.22
N LEU A 126 1.78 -0.82 -10.94
CA LEU A 126 0.70 -1.60 -10.33
C LEU A 126 -0.63 -1.39 -11.07
N ASP A 127 -0.95 -0.15 -11.44
CA ASP A 127 -2.20 0.17 -12.15
C ASP A 127 -2.23 -0.45 -13.56
N ALA A 128 -1.11 -0.41 -14.26
CA ALA A 128 -0.97 -1.05 -15.57
C ALA A 128 -1.19 -2.58 -15.48
N LYS A 129 -0.63 -3.22 -14.45
CA LYS A 129 -0.83 -4.67 -14.20
C LYS A 129 -2.28 -4.98 -13.83
N LEU A 130 -2.91 -4.16 -12.98
CA LEU A 130 -4.32 -4.30 -12.64
C LEU A 130 -5.23 -4.17 -13.86
N GLU A 131 -4.92 -3.24 -14.77
CA GLU A 131 -5.69 -3.08 -16.01
C GLU A 131 -5.53 -4.29 -16.93
N LYS A 132 -4.32 -4.82 -17.10
CA LYS A 132 -4.09 -6.08 -17.84
C LYS A 132 -4.88 -7.24 -17.23
N CYS A 133 -4.87 -7.37 -15.91
CA CYS A 133 -5.65 -8.40 -15.20
C CYS A 133 -7.16 -8.21 -15.38
N ARG A 134 -7.64 -6.97 -15.37
CA ARG A 134 -9.06 -6.67 -15.61
C ARG A 134 -9.48 -7.07 -17.02
N GLN A 135 -8.64 -6.81 -18.02
CA GLN A 135 -8.89 -7.21 -19.41
C GLN A 135 -8.87 -8.74 -19.59
N ALA A 136 -7.89 -9.42 -18.97
CA ALA A 136 -7.74 -10.87 -19.09
C ALA A 136 -8.80 -11.68 -18.32
N PHE A 137 -9.20 -11.20 -17.15
CA PHE A 137 -10.03 -11.97 -16.22
C PHE A 137 -11.41 -11.39 -15.92
N GLY A 138 -11.67 -10.14 -16.34
CA GLY A 138 -12.97 -9.46 -16.10
C GLY A 138 -13.27 -9.31 -14.60
N SER A 139 -14.48 -9.68 -14.20
CA SER A 139 -14.95 -9.64 -12.81
C SER A 139 -14.61 -10.89 -12.00
N ARG A 140 -13.87 -11.84 -12.57
CA ARG A 140 -13.44 -13.05 -11.84
C ARG A 140 -12.44 -12.71 -10.73
N PRO A 141 -12.43 -13.45 -9.61
CA PRO A 141 -11.41 -13.28 -8.57
C PRO A 141 -10.01 -13.53 -9.15
N LEU A 142 -9.15 -12.52 -9.12
CA LEU A 142 -7.82 -12.58 -9.71
C LEU A 142 -6.84 -13.36 -8.81
N ALA A 143 -6.69 -12.89 -7.57
CA ALA A 143 -5.73 -13.42 -6.61
C ALA A 143 -6.29 -13.35 -5.20
N ALA A 144 -5.83 -14.23 -4.30
CA ALA A 144 -6.25 -14.25 -2.93
C ALA A 144 -5.34 -13.36 -2.05
N HIS A 145 -5.94 -12.36 -1.41
CA HIS A 145 -5.30 -11.65 -0.31
C HIS A 145 -5.33 -12.51 0.96
N PHE A 146 -4.27 -12.49 1.76
CA PHE A 146 -4.15 -13.38 2.95
C PHE A 146 -5.23 -13.15 4.01
N ILE A 147 -5.78 -11.92 4.13
CA ILE A 147 -6.88 -11.59 5.05
C ILE A 147 -8.24 -11.65 4.35
N PHE A 148 -8.34 -11.07 3.16
CA PHE A 148 -9.63 -10.82 2.48
C PHE A 148 -10.03 -11.93 1.53
N GLY A 149 -9.20 -12.97 1.36
CA GLY A 149 -9.45 -14.01 0.37
C GLY A 149 -9.41 -13.51 -1.08
N PRO A 150 -10.07 -14.20 -2.01
CA PRO A 150 -10.01 -13.86 -3.43
C PRO A 150 -10.63 -12.51 -3.74
N LEU A 151 -9.88 -11.64 -4.44
CA LEU A 151 -10.30 -10.31 -4.87
C LEU A 151 -10.26 -10.19 -6.38
N THR A 152 -11.20 -9.45 -6.98
CA THR A 152 -11.15 -9.02 -8.38
C THR A 152 -10.09 -7.93 -8.58
N ALA A 153 -9.73 -7.60 -9.84
CA ALA A 153 -8.80 -6.51 -10.12
C ALA A 153 -9.28 -5.17 -9.53
N ASP A 154 -10.58 -4.86 -9.64
CA ASP A 154 -11.15 -3.63 -9.08
C ASP A 154 -11.15 -3.62 -7.55
N GLN A 155 -11.36 -4.77 -6.92
CA GLN A 155 -11.27 -4.89 -5.46
C GLN A 155 -9.83 -4.73 -4.98
N TRP A 156 -8.83 -5.25 -5.72
CA TRP A 156 -7.41 -5.03 -5.45
C TRP A 156 -7.04 -3.55 -5.57
N ARG A 157 -7.47 -2.86 -6.65
CA ARG A 157 -7.26 -1.41 -6.80
C ARG A 157 -7.83 -0.65 -5.60
N ARG A 158 -9.06 -0.97 -5.21
CA ARG A 158 -9.72 -0.34 -4.07
C ARG A 158 -9.02 -0.62 -2.74
N PHE A 159 -8.55 -1.85 -2.53
CA PHE A 159 -7.74 -2.23 -1.37
C PHE A 159 -6.49 -1.36 -1.27
N HIS A 160 -5.72 -1.19 -2.34
CA HIS A 160 -4.53 -0.36 -2.33
C HIS A 160 -4.82 1.12 -2.05
N VAL A 161 -5.94 1.64 -2.53
CA VAL A 161 -6.37 3.01 -2.19
C VAL A 161 -6.70 3.12 -0.70
N VAL A 162 -7.43 2.19 -0.13
CA VAL A 162 -7.78 2.19 1.31
C VAL A 162 -6.54 2.03 2.18
N HIS A 163 -5.66 1.10 1.82
CA HIS A 163 -4.38 0.87 2.49
C HIS A 163 -3.47 2.10 2.41
N GLY A 164 -3.33 2.69 1.22
CA GLY A 164 -2.59 3.93 1.03
C GLY A 164 -3.15 5.08 1.88
N ARG A 165 -4.45 5.30 1.89
CA ARG A 165 -5.10 6.31 2.74
C ARG A 165 -4.86 6.08 4.24
N HIS A 166 -4.78 4.82 4.69
CA HIS A 166 -4.42 4.49 6.06
C HIS A 166 -3.01 4.99 6.40
N HIS A 167 -2.03 4.72 5.53
CA HIS A 167 -0.64 5.16 5.72
C HIS A 167 -0.45 6.67 5.52
N LEU A 168 -1.22 7.30 4.65
CA LEU A 168 -1.22 8.76 4.54
C LEU A 168 -1.62 9.44 5.87
N LYS A 169 -2.62 8.89 6.59
CA LYS A 169 -2.95 9.37 7.94
C LYS A 169 -1.79 9.16 8.93
N GLN A 170 -1.01 8.11 8.75
CA GLN A 170 0.20 7.86 9.56
C GLN A 170 1.27 8.93 9.28
N LEU A 171 1.56 9.25 8.02
CA LEU A 171 2.50 10.33 7.65
C LEU A 171 2.11 11.68 8.24
N VAL A 172 0.81 12.02 8.21
CA VAL A 172 0.31 13.26 8.83
C VAL A 172 0.57 13.29 10.35
N ARG A 173 0.44 12.15 11.02
CA ARG A 173 0.72 12.05 12.47
C ARG A 173 2.21 12.14 12.78
N ILE A 174 3.07 11.48 12.00
CA ILE A 174 4.53 11.60 12.09
C ILE A 174 4.93 13.07 11.99
N ARG A 175 4.46 13.77 10.94
CA ARG A 175 4.74 15.19 10.74
C ARG A 175 4.34 16.08 11.93
N LYS A 176 3.23 15.77 12.60
CA LYS A 176 2.80 16.53 13.79
C LYS A 176 3.73 16.31 14.97
N GLN A 177 4.22 15.09 15.17
CA GLN A 177 5.11 14.72 16.27
C GLN A 177 6.53 15.26 16.08
N THR A 178 7.07 15.24 14.84
CA THR A 178 8.40 15.75 14.53
C THR A 178 8.47 17.29 14.47
N LYS A 179 7.35 17.99 14.39
CA LYS A 179 7.31 19.46 14.49
C LYS A 179 7.20 19.96 15.93
N ALA A 180 6.78 19.11 16.85
CA ALA A 180 6.58 19.45 18.26
C ALA A 180 7.79 19.10 19.14
N ALA A 181 8.81 18.45 18.57
CA ALA A 181 10.09 18.13 19.20
C ALA A 181 11.16 19.11 18.75
#